data_3613e7504a9632f725e803cb7a9cc328
#
_entry.id   3613e7504a9632f725e803cb7a9cc328
#
_cell.length_a   1.000
_cell.length_b   1.000
_cell.length_c   1.000
_cell.angle_alpha   90.00
_cell.angle_beta   90.00
_cell.angle_gamma   90.00
#
_symmetry.space_group_name_H-M   'P 1'
#
loop_
_entity.id
_entity.type
_entity.pdbx_description
1 polymer ?
#
loop_
_entity_poly.entity_id
_entity_poly.type
_entity_poly.pdbx_seq_one_letter_code
_entity_poly.pdbx_strand_id
1 'polypeptide(L)'
;MSRAVFIAMALLLLPLGLLQAGEGSGADPAPPDPCAALRAEAEGWPERGLPWSAYGTIERDALVAALCAGELQPAYAAEGLPLCAVTTFREDPFIESEGIPLWLNRLHATTSEQTLLDLARVPPSSLWTDSLRLDLARRMATPAILAVAVAAPVVSSSCDDGVDLLLVSRDMWSLRFIVRPELDGDQLTRATLGATENNLAGEHLQLAVVAYKDRDFWELGPVIQKRRIAGTMLAGGLSAAAIFTPALDLEPGYRANATLGRPVETAADSLGWSLSAAAQDRLFAIYDGAQVARFDNPETEAAEAVQAIWRSESSSALFSTTFARGTVWRQLYTPYLSWSEASSELASTSDATLRSAFRRQLLPDDERRVGPGFRWTLFEARYRSLQDYRLFGLSEELRDGPTVTLDASLSNPLLGATRATQDLSADLSWNAAPLGDDLLRLAAGGALGFGDGLENTVGWTELRAVTPAALAGRLHLRAGWIERGLNRARRYETLGGDQAMRGFAPSALRAEGLLRANLEWRSLPLRFFVARVGAVLFVDAATARGEANTDDTLLSAGLGFRSFVPHAASFIWSVDLGFPLLTAGLVEQGDPMLHVRIDQAF
;
A
#
# COMPACT_ATOMS: atom_id res chain seq x y z
N MET A 1 -12.80 -30.35 6.23
CA MET A 1 -11.63 -29.48 6.41
C MET A 1 -10.48 -30.05 5.59
N SER A 2 -10.10 -29.39 4.51
CA SER A 2 -9.07 -29.89 3.59
C SER A 2 -7.67 -29.74 4.18
N ARG A 3 -6.69 -30.51 3.69
CA ARG A 3 -5.28 -30.43 4.06
C ARG A 3 -4.71 -28.99 3.92
N ALA A 4 -5.29 -28.19 3.03
CA ALA A 4 -4.91 -26.80 2.80
C ALA A 4 -5.19 -25.88 4.00
N VAL A 5 -6.30 -26.08 4.72
CA VAL A 5 -6.63 -25.32 5.94
C VAL A 5 -5.63 -25.61 7.06
N PHE A 6 -5.16 -26.87 7.14
CA PHE A 6 -4.15 -27.27 8.12
C PHE A 6 -2.76 -26.66 7.81
N ILE A 7 -2.40 -26.55 6.53
CA ILE A 7 -1.15 -25.95 6.09
C ILE A 7 -1.19 -24.42 6.32
N ALA A 8 -2.29 -23.75 6.02
CA ALA A 8 -2.46 -22.32 6.27
C ALA A 8 -2.40 -21.99 7.78
N MET A 9 -3.04 -22.80 8.63
CA MET A 9 -2.94 -22.66 10.09
C MET A 9 -1.52 -23.01 10.61
N ALA A 10 -0.85 -24.00 10.03
CA ALA A 10 0.52 -24.36 10.41
C ALA A 10 1.53 -23.24 10.04
N LEU A 11 1.36 -22.59 8.89
CA LEU A 11 2.19 -21.45 8.47
C LEU A 11 1.95 -20.20 9.33
N LEU A 12 0.74 -20.02 9.87
CA LEU A 12 0.41 -18.96 10.84
C LEU A 12 1.02 -19.23 12.23
N LEU A 13 1.27 -20.49 12.58
CA LEU A 13 1.80 -20.91 13.88
C LEU A 13 3.33 -21.14 13.88
N LEU A 14 3.99 -21.16 12.72
CA LEU A 14 5.43 -21.35 12.60
C LEU A 14 6.26 -20.33 13.40
N PRO A 15 5.92 -19.04 13.51
CA PRO A 15 6.62 -18.16 14.43
C PRO A 15 6.30 -18.44 15.91
N LEU A 16 5.21 -19.12 16.22
CA LEU A 16 4.82 -19.47 17.60
C LEU A 16 5.51 -20.72 18.13
N GLY A 17 5.88 -21.66 17.28
CA GLY A 17 6.52 -22.93 17.66
C GLY A 17 7.99 -22.80 18.07
N LEU A 18 8.67 -21.72 17.71
CA LEU A 18 10.06 -21.45 18.11
C LEU A 18 10.21 -20.79 19.50
N LEU A 19 9.08 -20.43 20.13
CA LEU A 19 9.05 -19.66 21.40
C LEU A 19 8.79 -20.51 22.66
N GLN A 20 8.66 -21.82 22.55
CA GLN A 20 8.34 -22.71 23.70
C GLN A 20 9.56 -23.29 24.45
N ALA A 21 10.72 -22.70 24.38
CA ALA A 21 11.89 -23.16 25.14
C ALA A 21 12.34 -22.10 26.15
N GLY A 22 11.70 -22.05 27.33
CA GLY A 22 12.17 -21.15 28.38
C GLY A 22 11.31 -20.99 29.61
N GLU A 23 10.67 -22.06 30.12
CA GLU A 23 10.25 -22.07 31.53
C GLU A 23 11.34 -22.73 32.35
N GLY A 24 12.15 -21.94 33.04
CA GLY A 24 13.15 -22.48 33.91
C GLY A 24 13.85 -21.44 34.77
N SER A 25 13.57 -21.51 36.05
CA SER A 25 14.37 -21.07 37.18
C SER A 25 14.08 -19.70 37.78
N GLY A 26 13.91 -19.73 39.11
CA GLY A 26 13.68 -18.61 40.01
C GLY A 26 14.65 -17.46 39.76
N ALA A 27 14.10 -16.39 39.24
CA ALA A 27 14.83 -15.14 39.07
C ALA A 27 14.89 -14.43 40.42
N ASP A 28 16.08 -14.00 40.81
CA ASP A 28 16.27 -12.97 41.83
C ASP A 28 15.37 -11.76 41.48
N PRO A 29 14.85 -11.02 42.49
CA PRO A 29 14.05 -9.84 42.22
C PRO A 29 14.85 -8.89 41.31
N ALA A 30 14.28 -8.55 40.14
CA ALA A 30 14.91 -7.65 39.20
C ALA A 30 15.31 -6.34 39.93
N PRO A 31 16.49 -5.77 39.64
CA PRO A 31 16.87 -4.49 40.22
C PRO A 31 15.79 -3.46 39.93
N PRO A 32 15.56 -2.48 40.87
CA PRO A 32 14.54 -1.48 40.69
C PRO A 32 14.73 -0.78 39.33
N ASP A 33 13.68 -0.73 38.53
CA ASP A 33 13.72 -0.06 37.22
C ASP A 33 14.03 1.43 37.44
N PRO A 34 15.19 1.95 37.02
CA PRO A 34 15.56 3.35 37.21
C PRO A 34 14.60 4.30 36.49
N CYS A 35 13.79 3.78 35.57
CA CYS A 35 12.82 4.52 34.77
C CYS A 35 11.39 4.38 35.22
N ALA A 36 11.12 3.69 36.34
CA ALA A 36 9.76 3.47 36.83
C ALA A 36 8.98 4.78 37.03
N ALA A 37 9.64 5.83 37.52
CA ALA A 37 9.03 7.15 37.72
C ALA A 37 8.62 7.78 36.38
N LEU A 38 9.50 7.75 35.36
CA LEU A 38 9.23 8.31 34.04
C LEU A 38 8.14 7.50 33.30
N ARG A 39 8.11 6.18 33.47
CA ARG A 39 7.03 5.32 32.92
C ARG A 39 5.67 5.70 33.50
N ALA A 40 5.58 5.83 34.83
CA ALA A 40 4.36 6.25 35.51
C ALA A 40 3.93 7.67 35.07
N GLU A 41 4.87 8.56 34.85
CA GLU A 41 4.60 9.90 34.34
C GLU A 41 4.07 9.86 32.90
N ALA A 42 4.65 9.02 32.04
CA ALA A 42 4.28 8.87 30.63
C ALA A 42 2.85 8.32 30.44
N GLU A 43 2.35 7.52 31.37
CA GLU A 43 0.96 7.09 31.36
C GLU A 43 -0.03 8.27 31.44
N GLY A 44 0.33 9.34 32.14
CA GLY A 44 -0.46 10.56 32.25
C GLY A 44 -0.26 11.60 31.13
N TRP A 45 0.65 11.39 30.18
CA TRP A 45 0.89 12.35 29.09
C TRP A 45 -0.34 12.61 28.21
N PRO A 46 -1.18 11.61 27.83
CA PRO A 46 -2.38 11.86 27.05
C PRO A 46 -3.36 12.83 27.73
N GLU A 47 -3.51 12.72 29.03
CA GLU A 47 -4.42 13.56 29.83
C GLU A 47 -3.91 15.00 29.97
N ARG A 48 -2.59 15.20 29.87
CA ARG A 48 -1.96 16.52 29.97
C ARG A 48 -1.95 17.31 28.66
N GLY A 49 -2.40 16.69 27.55
CA GLY A 49 -2.43 17.33 26.23
C GLY A 49 -1.05 17.71 25.69
N LEU A 50 0.00 16.97 26.05
CA LEU A 50 1.35 17.21 25.60
C LEU A 50 1.50 16.88 24.09
N PRO A 51 2.39 17.51 23.34
CA PRO A 51 2.56 17.25 21.91
C PRO A 51 2.77 15.77 21.57
N TRP A 52 3.49 15.03 22.41
CA TRP A 52 3.72 13.58 22.26
C TRP A 52 2.61 12.70 22.84
N SER A 53 1.54 13.26 23.40
CA SER A 53 0.36 12.51 23.83
C SER A 53 -0.34 11.81 22.65
N ALA A 54 -0.13 12.28 21.43
CA ALA A 54 -0.64 11.69 20.20
C ALA A 54 0.06 10.37 19.80
N TYR A 55 1.22 10.04 20.41
CA TYR A 55 1.92 8.80 20.13
C TYR A 55 1.20 7.57 20.70
N GLY A 56 1.19 6.47 19.97
CA GLY A 56 0.68 5.18 20.43
C GLY A 56 1.51 4.58 21.56
N THR A 57 1.02 3.53 22.16
CA THR A 57 1.67 2.89 23.32
C THR A 57 3.09 2.42 23.01
N ILE A 58 3.32 1.83 21.83
CA ILE A 58 4.63 1.33 21.40
C ILE A 58 5.63 2.47 21.22
N GLU A 59 5.18 3.56 20.63
CA GLU A 59 5.99 4.77 20.40
C GLU A 59 6.35 5.47 21.71
N ARG A 60 5.40 5.55 22.64
CA ARG A 60 5.65 6.09 23.98
C ARG A 60 6.64 5.24 24.77
N ASP A 61 6.50 3.93 24.74
CA ASP A 61 7.45 3.00 25.39
C ASP A 61 8.86 3.19 24.86
N ALA A 62 9.03 3.33 23.56
CA ALA A 62 10.33 3.59 22.93
C ALA A 62 10.88 4.98 23.31
N LEU A 63 10.04 6.01 23.34
CA LEU A 63 10.44 7.34 23.79
C LEU A 63 10.93 7.34 25.25
N VAL A 64 10.18 6.69 26.15
CA VAL A 64 10.59 6.55 27.55
C VAL A 64 11.91 5.79 27.69
N ALA A 65 12.09 4.70 26.92
CA ALA A 65 13.35 3.96 26.92
C ALA A 65 14.53 4.85 26.47
N ALA A 66 14.32 5.67 25.42
CA ALA A 66 15.35 6.58 24.93
C ALA A 66 15.69 7.70 25.93
N LEU A 67 14.69 8.30 26.56
CA LEU A 67 14.89 9.31 27.61
C LEU A 67 15.68 8.75 28.78
N CYS A 68 15.34 7.54 29.21
CA CYS A 68 16.03 6.86 30.30
C CYS A 68 17.48 6.52 29.96
N ALA A 69 17.71 5.90 28.80
CA ALA A 69 19.06 5.48 28.39
C ALA A 69 20.00 6.67 28.18
N GLY A 70 19.45 7.81 27.76
CA GLY A 70 20.19 9.05 27.55
C GLY A 70 20.25 9.95 28.77
N GLU A 71 19.62 9.59 29.90
CA GLU A 71 19.44 10.48 31.07
C GLU A 71 18.86 11.84 30.70
N LEU A 72 17.96 11.86 29.68
CA LEU A 72 17.38 13.06 29.10
C LEU A 72 16.07 13.45 29.80
N GLN A 73 15.84 14.74 29.92
CA GLN A 73 14.59 15.26 30.49
C GLN A 73 13.69 15.80 29.37
N PRO A 74 12.39 15.43 29.37
CA PRO A 74 11.44 15.96 28.41
C PRO A 74 11.28 17.48 28.58
N ALA A 75 11.25 18.23 27.49
CA ALA A 75 10.97 19.66 27.50
C ALA A 75 9.47 19.90 27.27
N TYR A 76 8.71 20.09 28.36
CA TYR A 76 7.26 20.22 28.31
C TYR A 76 6.75 21.53 27.71
N ALA A 77 7.50 22.61 27.81
CA ALA A 77 7.16 23.95 27.30
C ALA A 77 8.06 24.35 26.11
N ALA A 78 8.17 23.46 25.13
CA ALA A 78 9.12 23.63 24.02
C ALA A 78 8.57 24.40 22.81
N GLU A 79 7.25 24.60 22.71
CA GLU A 79 6.63 25.23 21.53
C GLU A 79 7.22 26.61 21.24
N GLY A 80 7.73 26.78 20.02
CA GLY A 80 8.35 28.02 19.57
C GLY A 80 9.80 28.22 19.98
N LEU A 81 10.42 27.31 20.75
CA LEU A 81 11.83 27.40 21.12
C LEU A 81 12.74 26.92 19.95
N PRO A 82 13.94 27.53 19.81
CA PRO A 82 14.90 27.12 18.79
C PRO A 82 15.49 25.73 19.10
N LEU A 83 15.72 24.96 18.04
CA LEU A 83 16.43 23.68 18.11
C LEU A 83 17.94 23.95 18.13
N CYS A 84 18.63 23.42 19.14
CA CYS A 84 20.05 23.61 19.37
C CYS A 84 20.87 22.44 18.83
N ALA A 85 20.50 21.23 19.18
CA ALA A 85 21.16 20.01 18.73
C ALA A 85 20.15 18.93 18.34
N VAL A 86 20.61 17.92 17.61
CA VAL A 86 19.85 16.73 17.28
C VAL A 86 20.56 15.52 17.84
N THR A 87 19.88 14.77 18.68
CA THR A 87 20.36 13.52 19.26
C THR A 87 19.53 12.36 18.72
N THR A 88 20.17 11.23 18.44
CA THR A 88 19.49 10.04 17.95
C THR A 88 19.55 8.92 18.98
N PHE A 89 18.44 8.21 19.13
CA PHE A 89 18.38 6.95 19.87
C PHE A 89 17.83 5.87 18.93
N ARG A 90 18.58 4.79 18.76
CA ARG A 90 18.29 3.75 17.78
C ARG A 90 18.21 2.41 18.48
N GLU A 91 17.06 1.76 18.37
CA GLU A 91 16.82 0.44 18.95
C GLU A 91 16.84 -0.64 17.87
N ASP A 92 17.35 -1.79 18.26
CA ASP A 92 17.23 -3.01 17.48
C ASP A 92 15.78 -3.50 17.42
N PRO A 93 15.45 -4.37 16.45
CA PRO A 93 14.09 -4.91 16.31
C PRO A 93 13.57 -5.62 17.56
N PHE A 94 14.41 -6.36 18.27
CA PHE A 94 14.04 -7.15 19.44
C PHE A 94 14.69 -6.60 20.71
N ILE A 95 13.88 -6.43 21.75
CA ILE A 95 14.27 -5.94 23.08
C ILE A 95 14.03 -7.02 24.14
N GLU A 96 14.74 -6.93 25.27
CA GLU A 96 14.70 -7.94 26.35
C GLU A 96 13.29 -8.20 26.89
N SER A 97 12.47 -7.16 27.00
CA SER A 97 11.12 -7.26 27.54
C SER A 97 10.14 -8.10 26.70
N GLU A 98 10.53 -8.49 25.49
CA GLU A 98 9.67 -9.20 24.54
C GLU A 98 9.87 -10.72 24.56
N GLY A 99 10.89 -11.22 25.28
CA GLY A 99 11.16 -12.64 25.38
C GLY A 99 11.66 -13.29 24.06
N ILE A 100 12.02 -12.47 23.07
CA ILE A 100 12.60 -12.94 21.80
C ILE A 100 14.12 -13.03 21.98
N PRO A 101 14.78 -14.09 21.44
CA PRO A 101 16.22 -14.24 21.57
C PRO A 101 17.00 -13.08 20.96
N LEU A 102 17.71 -12.30 21.75
CA LEU A 102 18.46 -11.11 21.30
C LEU A 102 19.60 -11.42 20.32
N TRP A 103 20.06 -12.67 20.25
CA TRP A 103 21.08 -13.04 19.27
C TRP A 103 20.61 -12.84 17.81
N LEU A 104 19.29 -12.81 17.59
CA LEU A 104 18.72 -12.49 16.27
C LEU A 104 19.15 -11.11 15.80
N ASN A 105 19.26 -10.12 16.68
CA ASN A 105 19.72 -8.77 16.33
C ASN A 105 21.09 -8.76 15.63
N ARG A 106 21.94 -9.79 15.84
CA ARG A 106 23.23 -9.92 15.15
C ARG A 106 23.11 -10.19 13.65
N LEU A 107 21.94 -10.62 13.19
CA LEU A 107 21.64 -10.85 11.78
C LEU A 107 20.94 -9.65 11.13
N HIS A 108 20.84 -8.54 11.86
CA HIS A 108 20.21 -7.30 11.43
C HIS A 108 21.24 -6.15 11.45
N ALA A 109 21.18 -5.28 10.47
CA ALA A 109 21.92 -4.03 10.47
C ALA A 109 20.99 -2.90 10.91
N THR A 110 21.21 -2.37 12.13
CA THR A 110 20.42 -1.25 12.65
C THR A 110 20.60 -0.02 11.76
N THR A 111 19.52 0.72 11.53
CA THR A 111 19.56 1.97 10.76
C THR A 111 20.68 2.88 11.25
N SER A 112 21.54 3.33 10.33
CA SER A 112 22.67 4.18 10.68
C SER A 112 22.19 5.56 11.15
N GLU A 113 22.97 6.20 12.05
CA GLU A 113 22.67 7.54 12.51
C GLU A 113 22.55 8.53 11.33
N GLN A 114 23.49 8.44 10.38
CA GLN A 114 23.48 9.28 9.20
C GLN A 114 22.20 9.09 8.37
N THR A 115 21.74 7.85 8.21
CA THR A 115 20.49 7.56 7.50
C THR A 115 19.30 8.20 8.21
N LEU A 116 19.23 8.13 9.54
CA LEU A 116 18.15 8.73 10.31
C LEU A 116 18.17 10.27 10.20
N LEU A 117 19.35 10.90 10.31
CA LEU A 117 19.51 12.34 10.13
C LEU A 117 19.16 12.79 8.70
N ASP A 118 19.56 12.03 7.68
CA ASP A 118 19.22 12.28 6.27
C ASP A 118 17.72 12.17 6.01
N LEU A 119 17.00 11.31 6.74
CA LEU A 119 15.54 11.23 6.68
C LEU A 119 14.89 12.43 7.38
N ALA A 120 15.32 12.74 8.57
CA ALA A 120 14.75 13.81 9.39
C ALA A 120 14.96 15.19 8.74
N ARG A 121 16.15 15.46 8.20
CA ARG A 121 16.50 16.70 7.50
C ARG A 121 16.00 17.96 8.23
N VAL A 122 16.40 18.09 9.48
CA VAL A 122 16.05 19.28 10.28
C VAL A 122 16.82 20.49 9.76
N PRO A 123 16.15 21.55 9.27
CA PRO A 123 16.86 22.74 8.83
C PRO A 123 17.57 23.42 10.03
N PRO A 124 18.74 24.02 9.81
CA PRO A 124 19.38 24.84 10.84
C PRO A 124 18.43 25.93 11.34
N SER A 125 18.47 26.21 12.63
CA SER A 125 17.66 27.25 13.29
C SER A 125 16.15 27.04 13.20
N SER A 126 15.70 25.78 13.04
CA SER A 126 14.28 25.45 13.13
C SER A 126 13.76 25.70 14.54
N LEU A 127 12.51 26.16 14.62
CA LEU A 127 11.80 26.23 15.89
C LEU A 127 11.06 24.90 16.10
N TRP A 128 11.04 24.43 17.35
CA TRP A 128 10.19 23.30 17.69
C TRP A 128 8.72 23.71 17.61
N THR A 129 7.94 22.96 16.88
CA THR A 129 6.49 23.12 16.75
C THR A 129 5.83 21.76 16.57
N ASP A 130 4.55 21.65 16.92
CA ASP A 130 3.80 20.41 16.65
C ASP A 130 3.74 20.10 15.15
N SER A 131 3.69 21.11 14.30
CA SER A 131 3.79 20.95 12.85
C SER A 131 5.12 20.34 12.41
N LEU A 132 6.25 20.74 13.03
CA LEU A 132 7.56 20.13 12.76
C LEU A 132 7.59 18.68 13.24
N ARG A 133 7.02 18.39 14.41
CA ARG A 133 6.90 17.01 14.92
C ARG A 133 6.19 16.09 13.92
N LEU A 134 5.02 16.51 13.45
CA LEU A 134 4.24 15.76 12.45
C LEU A 134 5.00 15.59 11.13
N ASP A 135 5.71 16.64 10.71
CA ASP A 135 6.52 16.59 9.48
C ASP A 135 7.71 15.62 9.62
N LEU A 136 8.36 15.59 10.77
CA LEU A 136 9.44 14.65 11.10
C LEU A 136 8.92 13.21 11.16
N ALA A 137 7.83 12.97 11.89
CA ALA A 137 7.21 11.65 11.98
C ALA A 137 6.91 11.11 10.58
N ARG A 138 6.30 11.91 9.71
CA ARG A 138 5.98 11.52 8.34
C ARG A 138 7.23 11.24 7.49
N ARG A 139 8.27 12.06 7.60
CA ARG A 139 9.52 11.86 6.83
C ARG A 139 10.27 10.62 7.27
N MET A 140 10.33 10.37 8.57
CA MET A 140 10.97 9.18 9.12
C MET A 140 10.13 7.92 8.93
N ALA A 141 8.81 8.06 8.82
CA ALA A 141 7.91 6.92 8.61
C ALA A 141 8.33 6.11 7.37
N THR A 142 8.93 4.98 7.62
CA THR A 142 9.34 4.00 6.61
C THR A 142 8.80 2.64 7.07
N PRO A 143 7.49 2.38 6.86
CA PRO A 143 6.80 1.23 7.47
C PRO A 143 7.39 -0.13 7.18
N ALA A 144 8.24 -0.22 6.15
CA ALA A 144 8.96 -1.45 5.83
C ALA A 144 10.29 -1.60 6.58
N ILE A 145 10.78 -0.56 7.27
CA ILE A 145 12.11 -0.54 7.88
C ILE A 145 12.04 -0.13 9.35
N LEU A 146 11.29 0.93 9.67
CA LEU A 146 11.13 1.43 11.03
C LEU A 146 9.78 1.04 11.60
N ALA A 147 9.78 0.34 12.74
CA ALA A 147 8.60 0.04 13.52
C ALA A 147 8.17 1.27 14.34
N VAL A 148 9.14 2.05 14.80
CA VAL A 148 8.94 3.27 15.56
C VAL A 148 9.77 4.39 14.94
N ALA A 149 9.17 5.57 14.84
CA ALA A 149 9.84 6.80 14.44
C ALA A 149 9.22 7.97 15.22
N VAL A 150 9.92 8.45 16.23
CA VAL A 150 9.43 9.47 17.16
C VAL A 150 10.39 10.66 17.18
N ALA A 151 9.84 11.86 17.25
CA ALA A 151 10.57 13.12 17.43
C ALA A 151 10.04 13.82 18.69
N ALA A 152 10.90 14.12 19.63
CA ALA A 152 10.53 14.78 20.89
C ALA A 152 11.56 15.86 21.29
N PRO A 153 11.12 16.99 21.87
CA PRO A 153 12.02 17.99 22.42
C PRO A 153 12.49 17.53 23.80
N VAL A 154 13.77 17.71 24.05
CA VAL A 154 14.38 17.47 25.36
C VAL A 154 15.07 18.75 25.86
N VAL A 155 15.26 18.85 27.16
CA VAL A 155 16.02 19.96 27.76
C VAL A 155 17.41 20.00 27.15
N SER A 156 17.77 21.17 26.61
CA SER A 156 19.08 21.30 25.94
C SER A 156 20.22 21.32 26.94
N SER A 157 21.27 20.60 26.59
CA SER A 157 22.60 20.76 27.20
C SER A 157 23.52 21.64 26.35
N SER A 158 23.07 22.03 25.17
CA SER A 158 23.87 22.72 24.14
C SER A 158 23.62 24.23 24.12
N CYS A 159 22.46 24.69 24.61
CA CYS A 159 22.12 26.12 24.69
C CYS A 159 21.09 26.41 25.81
N ASP A 160 21.10 27.62 26.34
CA ASP A 160 20.24 28.04 27.48
C ASP A 160 18.82 28.41 27.05
N ASP A 161 18.62 28.92 25.83
CA ASP A 161 17.37 29.50 25.34
C ASP A 161 16.63 28.58 24.33
N GLY A 162 16.97 27.29 24.27
CA GLY A 162 16.41 26.36 23.30
C GLY A 162 16.19 24.95 23.83
N VAL A 163 15.89 24.07 22.91
CA VAL A 163 15.70 22.64 23.19
C VAL A 163 16.52 21.80 22.24
N ASP A 164 16.93 20.62 22.67
CA ASP A 164 17.51 19.64 21.77
C ASP A 164 16.40 18.73 21.21
N LEU A 165 16.60 18.28 19.99
CA LEU A 165 15.69 17.34 19.33
C LEU A 165 16.18 15.91 19.53
N LEU A 166 15.39 15.09 20.18
CA LEU A 166 15.59 13.65 20.27
C LEU A 166 14.81 12.95 19.15
N LEU A 167 15.54 12.23 18.30
CA LEU A 167 14.98 11.32 17.29
C LEU A 167 15.11 9.88 17.78
N VAL A 168 13.99 9.22 17.97
CA VAL A 168 13.95 7.82 18.40
C VAL A 168 13.50 6.96 17.23
N SER A 169 14.26 5.91 16.94
CA SER A 169 13.86 4.89 15.97
C SER A 169 14.03 3.50 16.54
N ARG A 170 13.09 2.62 16.19
CA ARG A 170 13.25 1.19 16.37
C ARG A 170 13.09 0.54 15.02
N ASP A 171 14.08 -0.25 14.63
CA ASP A 171 14.04 -0.96 13.37
C ASP A 171 13.02 -2.09 13.42
N MET A 172 12.54 -2.46 12.27
CA MET A 172 11.87 -3.73 12.05
C MET A 172 12.89 -4.76 11.60
N TRP A 173 12.59 -6.04 11.84
CA TRP A 173 13.37 -7.11 11.24
C TRP A 173 13.42 -6.93 9.72
N SER A 174 14.60 -6.67 9.17
CA SER A 174 14.78 -6.24 7.79
C SER A 174 14.74 -7.38 6.78
N LEU A 175 15.30 -8.55 7.15
CA LEU A 175 15.24 -9.75 6.31
C LEU A 175 13.89 -10.43 6.48
N ARG A 176 13.07 -10.43 5.44
CA ARG A 176 11.72 -11.00 5.48
C ARG A 176 11.49 -12.00 4.37
N PHE A 177 10.74 -13.04 4.72
CA PHE A 177 10.18 -13.95 3.74
C PHE A 177 8.74 -13.53 3.43
N ILE A 178 8.46 -13.35 2.17
CA ILE A 178 7.12 -13.03 1.67
C ILE A 178 6.47 -14.35 1.28
N VAL A 179 5.38 -14.73 1.94
CA VAL A 179 4.57 -15.90 1.60
C VAL A 179 3.10 -15.48 1.63
N ARG A 180 2.52 -15.26 0.47
CA ARG A 180 1.14 -14.80 0.30
C ARG A 180 0.40 -15.76 -0.61
N PRO A 181 -0.17 -16.85 -0.12
CA PRO A 181 -1.04 -17.69 -0.91
C PRO A 181 -2.44 -17.08 -1.00
N GLU A 182 -3.07 -17.17 -2.15
CA GLU A 182 -4.50 -16.97 -2.35
C GLU A 182 -5.11 -18.28 -2.82
N LEU A 183 -6.09 -18.73 -2.09
CA LEU A 183 -6.76 -20.00 -2.34
C LEU A 183 -8.21 -19.75 -2.77
N ASP A 184 -8.64 -20.46 -3.76
CA ASP A 184 -10.03 -20.58 -4.20
C ASP A 184 -10.46 -22.03 -3.93
N GLY A 185 -11.21 -22.22 -2.86
CA GLY A 185 -11.50 -23.56 -2.37
C GLY A 185 -10.22 -24.33 -2.02
N ASP A 186 -9.88 -25.32 -2.82
CA ASP A 186 -8.67 -26.15 -2.68
C ASP A 186 -7.55 -25.80 -3.68
N GLN A 187 -7.80 -24.84 -4.58
CA GLN A 187 -6.86 -24.46 -5.63
C GLN A 187 -6.06 -23.20 -5.24
N LEU A 188 -4.74 -23.26 -5.45
CA LEU A 188 -3.86 -22.10 -5.33
C LEU A 188 -3.97 -21.26 -6.60
N THR A 189 -4.78 -20.20 -6.54
CA THR A 189 -5.02 -19.30 -7.68
C THR A 189 -3.93 -18.28 -7.85
N ARG A 190 -3.43 -17.74 -6.72
CA ARG A 190 -2.32 -16.79 -6.69
C ARG A 190 -1.35 -17.12 -5.57
N ALA A 191 -0.09 -16.78 -5.75
CA ALA A 191 0.90 -16.82 -4.70
C ALA A 191 1.97 -15.76 -4.92
N THR A 192 2.43 -15.13 -3.84
CA THR A 192 3.66 -14.35 -3.84
C THR A 192 4.63 -15.03 -2.89
N LEU A 193 5.80 -15.40 -3.39
CA LEU A 193 6.91 -15.95 -2.63
C LEU A 193 8.11 -15.04 -2.81
N GLY A 194 8.87 -14.78 -1.77
CA GLY A 194 10.05 -13.94 -1.92
C GLY A 194 10.87 -13.84 -0.66
N ALA A 195 12.02 -13.23 -0.83
CA ALA A 195 12.86 -12.76 0.26
C ALA A 195 13.23 -11.31 -0.01
N THR A 196 13.18 -10.50 1.02
CA THR A 196 13.57 -9.09 0.96
C THR A 196 14.44 -8.73 2.14
N GLU A 197 15.55 -8.06 1.87
CA GLU A 197 16.31 -7.30 2.84
C GLU A 197 15.97 -5.82 2.66
N ASN A 198 15.34 -5.21 3.66
CA ASN A 198 14.81 -3.84 3.52
C ASN A 198 15.76 -2.76 4.04
N ASN A 199 16.80 -3.15 4.77
CA ASN A 199 17.72 -2.22 5.41
C ASN A 199 19.18 -2.66 5.28
N LEU A 200 19.58 -3.03 4.07
CA LEU A 200 20.96 -3.50 3.83
C LEU A 200 21.97 -2.46 4.32
N ALA A 201 22.87 -2.91 5.20
CA ALA A 201 23.90 -2.10 5.84
C ALA A 201 23.38 -0.91 6.68
N GLY A 202 22.12 -0.90 7.10
CA GLY A 202 21.52 0.22 7.85
C GLY A 202 21.25 1.47 7.01
N GLU A 203 21.27 1.36 5.68
CA GLU A 203 21.18 2.48 4.75
C GLU A 203 19.82 2.61 4.05
N HIS A 204 18.79 1.88 4.50
CA HIS A 204 17.50 1.82 3.85
C HIS A 204 17.58 1.42 2.36
N LEU A 205 18.60 0.61 2.01
CA LEU A 205 18.71 -0.04 0.72
C LEU A 205 17.90 -1.33 0.76
N GLN A 206 16.85 -1.38 -0.03
CA GLN A 206 16.02 -2.58 -0.19
C GLN A 206 16.53 -3.42 -1.36
N LEU A 207 16.75 -4.71 -1.08
CA LEU A 207 16.97 -5.74 -2.08
C LEU A 207 15.93 -6.84 -1.90
N ALA A 208 15.26 -7.23 -2.96
CA ALA A 208 14.31 -8.32 -2.92
C ALA A 208 14.43 -9.22 -4.14
N VAL A 209 14.08 -10.49 -3.97
CA VAL A 209 13.78 -11.41 -5.06
C VAL A 209 12.37 -11.93 -4.81
N VAL A 210 11.50 -11.73 -5.80
CA VAL A 210 10.08 -12.06 -5.67
C VAL A 210 9.67 -12.98 -6.81
N ALA A 211 9.04 -14.09 -6.45
CA ALA A 211 8.30 -14.95 -7.36
C ALA A 211 6.81 -14.69 -7.15
N TYR A 212 6.11 -14.37 -8.19
CA TYR A 212 4.67 -14.18 -8.20
C TYR A 212 4.03 -15.21 -9.12
N LYS A 213 3.03 -15.93 -8.63
CA LYS A 213 2.18 -16.83 -9.40
C LYS A 213 0.82 -16.18 -9.54
N ASP A 214 0.32 -16.06 -10.73
CA ASP A 214 -1.09 -15.90 -11.03
C ASP A 214 -1.62 -17.21 -11.64
N ARG A 215 -2.89 -17.24 -11.98
CA ARG A 215 -3.58 -18.42 -12.51
C ARG A 215 -2.71 -19.23 -13.50
N ASP A 216 -2.12 -18.56 -14.49
CA ASP A 216 -1.45 -19.22 -15.61
C ASP A 216 0.04 -18.88 -15.78
N PHE A 217 0.55 -17.92 -15.06
CA PHE A 217 1.92 -17.49 -15.22
C PHE A 217 2.66 -17.36 -13.89
N TRP A 218 3.98 -17.42 -13.99
CA TRP A 218 4.91 -17.09 -12.93
C TRP A 218 5.75 -15.89 -13.33
N GLU A 219 5.93 -14.96 -12.43
CA GLU A 219 6.94 -13.92 -12.56
C GLU A 219 8.03 -14.17 -11.53
N LEU A 220 9.30 -14.02 -11.92
CA LEU A 220 10.43 -14.11 -11.00
C LEU A 220 11.41 -13.00 -11.29
N GLY A 221 11.78 -12.23 -10.30
CA GLY A 221 12.75 -11.18 -10.50
C GLY A 221 13.20 -10.40 -9.28
N PRO A 222 14.30 -9.64 -9.43
CA PRO A 222 14.84 -8.75 -8.41
C PRO A 222 14.10 -7.41 -8.34
N VAL A 223 14.15 -6.81 -7.15
CA VAL A 223 13.75 -5.43 -6.87
C VAL A 223 14.86 -4.77 -6.06
N ILE A 224 15.25 -3.57 -6.45
CA ILE A 224 16.22 -2.72 -5.76
C ILE A 224 15.59 -1.36 -5.57
N GLN A 225 15.57 -0.84 -4.34
CA GLN A 225 15.04 0.50 -4.05
C GLN A 225 15.90 1.19 -3.00
N LYS A 226 16.13 2.49 -3.17
CA LYS A 226 16.79 3.33 -2.19
C LYS A 226 16.14 4.71 -2.12
N ARG A 227 15.74 5.12 -0.92
CA ARG A 227 15.05 6.40 -0.68
C ARG A 227 16.00 7.60 -0.64
N ARG A 228 17.26 7.38 -0.28
CA ARG A 228 18.32 8.39 -0.22
C ARG A 228 19.58 7.85 -0.88
N ILE A 229 19.87 8.27 -2.10
CA ILE A 229 21.07 7.83 -2.82
C ILE A 229 22.23 8.72 -2.40
N ALA A 230 23.28 8.13 -1.82
CA ALA A 230 24.49 8.82 -1.36
C ALA A 230 24.21 10.05 -0.45
N GLY A 231 23.27 9.94 0.49
CA GLY A 231 22.90 11.03 1.40
C GLY A 231 22.16 12.20 0.73
N THR A 232 21.88 12.11 -0.56
CA THR A 232 21.16 13.15 -1.30
C THR A 232 19.65 13.01 -1.17
N MET A 233 18.90 13.93 -1.77
CA MET A 233 17.44 13.85 -1.88
C MET A 233 16.98 12.92 -3.03
N LEU A 234 17.92 12.27 -3.72
CA LEU A 234 17.56 11.37 -4.82
C LEU A 234 17.04 10.05 -4.26
N ALA A 235 15.90 9.64 -4.79
CA ALA A 235 15.32 8.32 -4.59
C ALA A 235 15.31 7.57 -5.91
N GLY A 236 15.51 6.26 -5.88
CA GLY A 236 15.49 5.46 -7.11
C GLY A 236 15.12 4.03 -6.84
N GLY A 237 14.65 3.36 -7.88
CA GLY A 237 14.30 1.95 -7.86
C GLY A 237 14.44 1.30 -9.21
N LEU A 238 14.77 0.03 -9.21
CA LEU A 238 14.82 -0.86 -10.35
C LEU A 238 14.10 -2.14 -10.01
N SER A 239 13.29 -2.65 -10.93
CA SER A 239 12.76 -4.00 -10.86
C SER A 239 12.75 -4.63 -12.22
N ALA A 240 13.02 -5.93 -12.28
CA ALA A 240 12.90 -6.73 -13.47
C ALA A 240 12.34 -8.09 -13.11
N ALA A 241 11.53 -8.69 -13.99
CA ALA A 241 11.03 -10.03 -13.80
C ALA A 241 10.94 -10.75 -15.15
N ALA A 242 11.29 -12.02 -15.16
CA ALA A 242 10.95 -12.94 -16.24
C ALA A 242 9.55 -13.50 -15.98
N ILE A 243 8.75 -13.64 -17.04
CA ILE A 243 7.36 -14.11 -16.97
C ILE A 243 7.28 -15.44 -17.72
N PHE A 244 6.85 -16.49 -17.03
CA PHE A 244 6.76 -17.85 -17.57
C PHE A 244 5.30 -18.31 -17.58
N THR A 245 4.88 -18.94 -18.65
CA THR A 245 3.54 -19.54 -18.81
C THR A 245 3.63 -21.05 -19.08
N PRO A 246 3.97 -21.87 -18.06
CA PRO A 246 4.29 -23.28 -18.27
C PRO A 246 3.14 -24.09 -18.89
N ALA A 247 1.88 -23.67 -18.65
CA ALA A 247 0.70 -24.38 -19.16
C ALA A 247 0.46 -24.17 -20.66
N LEU A 248 1.12 -23.19 -21.29
CA LEU A 248 0.82 -22.76 -22.66
C LEU A 248 1.96 -23.03 -23.64
N ASP A 249 3.11 -23.51 -23.17
CA ASP A 249 4.34 -23.74 -23.99
C ASP A 249 4.67 -22.57 -24.92
N LEU A 250 4.52 -21.35 -24.41
CA LEU A 250 4.77 -20.10 -25.11
C LEU A 250 6.08 -19.47 -24.62
N GLU A 251 6.70 -18.63 -25.46
CA GLU A 251 7.93 -17.94 -25.12
C GLU A 251 7.77 -17.08 -23.86
N PRO A 252 8.80 -17.08 -22.98
CA PRO A 252 8.79 -16.23 -21.79
C PRO A 252 8.63 -14.75 -22.13
N GLY A 253 7.87 -14.05 -21.30
CA GLY A 253 7.80 -12.59 -21.33
C GLY A 253 8.72 -11.96 -20.31
N TYR A 254 8.61 -10.64 -20.15
CA TYR A 254 9.35 -9.90 -19.14
C TYR A 254 8.57 -8.68 -18.65
N ARG A 255 9.00 -8.17 -17.51
CA ARG A 255 8.61 -6.84 -17.00
C ARG A 255 9.83 -6.15 -16.40
N ALA A 256 10.01 -4.88 -16.70
CA ALA A 256 11.06 -4.05 -16.13
C ALA A 256 10.54 -2.66 -15.80
N ASN A 257 10.98 -2.10 -14.67
CA ASN A 257 10.67 -0.74 -14.26
C ASN A 257 11.92 -0.08 -13.70
N ALA A 258 12.10 1.20 -14.01
CA ALA A 258 13.15 2.05 -13.47
C ALA A 258 12.56 3.38 -13.03
N THR A 259 12.97 3.87 -11.87
CA THR A 259 12.57 5.19 -11.36
C THR A 259 13.78 5.91 -10.78
N LEU A 260 13.88 7.21 -11.00
CA LEU A 260 14.86 8.09 -10.38
C LEU A 260 14.24 9.46 -10.21
N GLY A 261 14.42 10.09 -9.05
CA GLY A 261 13.86 11.41 -8.85
C GLY A 261 14.27 12.05 -7.53
N ARG A 262 13.93 13.32 -7.44
CA ARG A 262 13.96 14.10 -6.19
C ARG A 262 12.52 14.43 -5.83
N PRO A 263 11.90 13.74 -4.86
CA PRO A 263 10.53 14.04 -4.47
C PRO A 263 10.43 15.39 -3.73
N VAL A 264 9.24 15.99 -3.76
CA VAL A 264 8.85 17.10 -2.87
C VAL A 264 8.28 16.45 -1.61
N GLU A 265 9.03 16.46 -0.51
CA GLU A 265 8.64 15.76 0.72
C GLU A 265 8.19 16.70 1.83
N THR A 266 8.77 17.91 1.89
CA THR A 266 8.54 18.86 2.98
C THR A 266 7.84 20.12 2.50
N ALA A 267 7.30 20.91 3.42
CA ALA A 267 6.75 22.22 3.11
C ALA A 267 7.81 23.20 2.58
N ALA A 268 9.08 23.00 2.93
CA ALA A 268 10.21 23.80 2.47
C ALA A 268 10.68 23.44 1.05
N ASP A 269 10.36 22.25 0.55
CA ASP A 269 10.74 21.85 -0.80
C ASP A 269 9.90 22.59 -1.83
N SER A 270 10.54 23.37 -2.70
CA SER A 270 9.88 24.13 -3.76
C SER A 270 10.00 23.45 -5.13
N LEU A 271 10.94 22.52 -5.30
CA LEU A 271 11.25 21.87 -6.58
C LEU A 271 11.49 20.37 -6.39
N GLY A 272 10.82 19.59 -7.19
CA GLY A 272 11.05 18.14 -7.37
C GLY A 272 11.13 17.79 -8.85
N TRP A 273 11.59 16.58 -9.15
CA TRP A 273 11.56 16.01 -10.48
C TRP A 273 11.54 14.47 -10.41
N SER A 274 11.03 13.83 -11.44
CA SER A 274 11.09 12.37 -11.56
C SER A 274 11.29 11.95 -13.01
N LEU A 275 12.01 10.85 -13.18
CA LEU A 275 12.14 10.08 -14.41
C LEU A 275 11.68 8.65 -14.11
N SER A 276 10.77 8.13 -14.89
CA SER A 276 10.37 6.73 -14.84
C SER A 276 10.34 6.11 -16.22
N ALA A 277 10.68 4.82 -16.29
CA ALA A 277 10.57 4.02 -17.50
C ALA A 277 10.03 2.64 -17.10
N ALA A 278 9.16 2.10 -17.94
CA ALA A 278 8.63 0.75 -17.78
C ALA A 278 8.57 0.06 -19.14
N ALA A 279 8.81 -1.24 -19.15
CA ALA A 279 8.61 -2.09 -20.29
C ALA A 279 8.06 -3.44 -19.83
N GLN A 280 7.14 -3.99 -20.59
CA GLN A 280 6.62 -5.33 -20.33
C GLN A 280 6.24 -6.02 -21.64
N ASP A 281 6.39 -7.31 -21.62
CA ASP A 281 5.89 -8.26 -22.60
C ASP A 281 5.22 -9.40 -21.82
N ARG A 282 3.90 -9.55 -21.95
CA ARG A 282 3.17 -10.55 -21.20
C ARG A 282 1.96 -11.08 -21.95
N LEU A 283 1.56 -12.29 -21.59
CA LEU A 283 0.34 -12.92 -22.06
C LEU A 283 -0.85 -12.51 -21.18
N PHE A 284 -1.97 -12.29 -21.83
CA PHE A 284 -3.27 -12.09 -21.21
C PHE A 284 -4.25 -13.14 -21.73
N ALA A 285 -5.19 -13.53 -20.89
CA ALA A 285 -6.26 -14.43 -21.25
C ALA A 285 -7.62 -13.91 -20.77
N ILE A 286 -8.67 -14.23 -21.50
CA ILE A 286 -10.04 -14.07 -21.04
C ILE A 286 -10.47 -15.41 -20.46
N TYR A 287 -11.16 -15.38 -19.33
CA TYR A 287 -11.64 -16.57 -18.65
C TYR A 287 -13.17 -16.66 -18.69
N ASP A 288 -13.65 -17.90 -18.79
CA ASP A 288 -15.01 -18.30 -18.54
C ASP A 288 -14.97 -19.33 -17.40
N GLY A 289 -15.34 -18.87 -16.21
CA GLY A 289 -15.13 -19.65 -14.99
C GLY A 289 -13.63 -19.96 -14.74
N ALA A 290 -13.31 -21.25 -14.57
CA ALA A 290 -11.95 -21.74 -14.32
C ALA A 290 -11.12 -21.94 -15.59
N GLN A 291 -11.71 -21.87 -16.77
CA GLN A 291 -11.04 -22.16 -18.04
C GLN A 291 -10.80 -20.90 -18.86
N VAL A 292 -9.78 -20.94 -19.72
CA VAL A 292 -9.58 -19.90 -20.73
C VAL A 292 -10.75 -19.93 -21.71
N ALA A 293 -11.40 -18.80 -21.91
CA ALA A 293 -12.50 -18.66 -22.84
C ALA A 293 -12.04 -18.97 -24.28
N ARG A 294 -12.96 -19.48 -25.07
CA ARG A 294 -12.73 -19.71 -26.50
C ARG A 294 -13.38 -18.62 -27.32
N PHE A 295 -12.64 -18.09 -28.25
CA PHE A 295 -13.13 -17.14 -29.24
C PHE A 295 -13.45 -17.87 -30.54
N ASP A 296 -14.66 -17.69 -31.02
CA ASP A 296 -15.10 -18.14 -32.34
C ASP A 296 -15.37 -16.92 -33.22
N ASN A 297 -14.99 -16.98 -34.48
CA ASN A 297 -15.21 -15.86 -35.39
C ASN A 297 -16.70 -15.82 -35.80
N PRO A 298 -17.49 -14.83 -35.36
CA PRO A 298 -18.91 -14.76 -35.68
C PRO A 298 -19.19 -14.40 -37.16
N GLU A 299 -18.15 -14.06 -37.94
CA GLU A 299 -18.26 -13.77 -39.36
C GLU A 299 -18.16 -15.02 -40.24
N THR A 300 -17.87 -16.20 -39.64
CA THR A 300 -17.75 -17.48 -40.36
C THR A 300 -18.70 -18.52 -39.79
N GLU A 301 -19.22 -19.44 -40.66
CA GLU A 301 -20.04 -20.56 -40.24
C GLU A 301 -19.23 -21.74 -39.67
N ALA A 302 -17.92 -21.71 -39.83
CA ALA A 302 -17.03 -22.77 -39.37
C ALA A 302 -16.69 -22.56 -37.88
N ALA A 303 -16.78 -23.64 -37.08
CA ALA A 303 -16.40 -23.61 -35.67
C ALA A 303 -14.86 -23.58 -35.55
N GLU A 304 -14.28 -22.40 -35.58
CA GLU A 304 -12.82 -22.13 -35.54
C GLU A 304 -12.36 -21.64 -34.16
N ALA A 305 -12.94 -22.20 -33.10
CA ALA A 305 -12.73 -21.71 -31.74
C ALA A 305 -11.26 -21.82 -31.29
N VAL A 306 -10.63 -20.69 -31.00
CA VAL A 306 -9.29 -20.58 -30.44
C VAL A 306 -9.34 -20.10 -28.99
N GLN A 307 -8.30 -20.41 -28.22
CA GLN A 307 -8.16 -19.83 -26.89
C GLN A 307 -7.99 -18.33 -26.97
N ALA A 308 -8.73 -17.59 -26.16
CA ALA A 308 -8.67 -16.13 -26.08
C ALA A 308 -7.42 -15.68 -25.30
N ILE A 309 -6.25 -15.95 -25.85
CA ILE A 309 -4.94 -15.60 -25.30
C ILE A 309 -4.23 -14.67 -26.27
N TRP A 310 -3.74 -13.56 -25.77
CA TRP A 310 -2.94 -12.62 -26.58
C TRP A 310 -1.69 -12.18 -25.86
N ARG A 311 -0.66 -11.86 -26.64
CA ARG A 311 0.57 -11.21 -26.17
C ARG A 311 0.36 -9.70 -26.25
N SER A 312 0.76 -8.99 -25.19
CA SER A 312 0.76 -7.53 -25.17
C SER A 312 2.14 -7.03 -24.77
N GLU A 313 2.71 -6.26 -25.66
CA GLU A 313 3.96 -5.55 -25.44
C GLU A 313 3.64 -4.09 -25.14
N SER A 314 4.25 -3.54 -24.11
CA SER A 314 4.12 -2.11 -23.82
C SER A 314 5.40 -1.54 -23.23
N SER A 315 5.68 -0.30 -23.58
CA SER A 315 6.81 0.47 -23.06
C SER A 315 6.37 1.89 -22.76
N SER A 316 6.94 2.50 -21.75
CA SER A 316 6.63 3.89 -21.40
C SER A 316 7.82 4.60 -20.75
N ALA A 317 7.87 5.91 -20.93
CA ALA A 317 8.78 6.80 -20.23
C ALA A 317 8.04 8.09 -19.82
N LEU A 318 8.33 8.58 -18.63
CA LEU A 318 7.77 9.83 -18.11
C LEU A 318 8.90 10.64 -17.47
N PHE A 319 9.04 11.89 -17.88
CA PHE A 319 9.82 12.89 -17.17
C PHE A 319 8.89 13.98 -16.65
N SER A 320 8.99 14.32 -15.38
CA SER A 320 8.19 15.37 -14.76
C SER A 320 9.04 16.29 -13.88
N THR A 321 8.61 17.54 -13.79
CA THR A 321 9.16 18.53 -12.83
C THR A 321 8.02 19.09 -12.01
N THR A 322 8.16 19.12 -10.70
CA THR A 322 7.12 19.60 -9.78
C THR A 322 7.60 20.89 -9.10
N PHE A 323 6.87 21.97 -9.30
CA PHE A 323 7.02 23.23 -8.59
C PHE A 323 5.97 23.29 -7.47
N ALA A 324 6.44 23.45 -6.24
CA ALA A 324 5.57 23.46 -5.08
C ALA A 324 5.53 24.85 -4.42
N ARG A 325 4.34 25.31 -4.06
CA ARG A 325 4.10 26.61 -3.41
C ARG A 325 3.11 26.48 -2.26
N GLY A 326 3.22 27.40 -1.32
CA GLY A 326 2.34 27.46 -0.14
C GLY A 326 2.76 26.52 0.98
N THR A 327 2.37 26.82 2.18
CA THR A 327 2.66 26.04 3.40
C THR A 327 1.39 25.39 3.96
N VAL A 328 0.32 26.15 4.15
CA VAL A 328 -0.98 25.65 4.61
C VAL A 328 -1.78 25.09 3.43
N TRP A 329 -1.97 25.91 2.40
CA TRP A 329 -2.53 25.48 1.12
C TRP A 329 -1.41 25.18 0.15
N ARG A 330 -1.10 23.90 -0.01
CA ARG A 330 -0.02 23.44 -0.86
C ARG A 330 -0.51 23.28 -2.29
N GLN A 331 0.19 23.91 -3.23
CA GLN A 331 -0.05 23.79 -4.66
C GLN A 331 1.16 23.15 -5.33
N LEU A 332 0.90 22.12 -6.12
CA LEU A 332 1.91 21.44 -6.92
C LEU A 332 1.57 21.65 -8.39
N TYR A 333 2.51 22.20 -9.14
CA TYR A 333 2.44 22.40 -10.58
C TYR A 333 3.43 21.46 -11.23
N THR A 334 2.94 20.46 -11.96
CA THR A 334 3.77 19.39 -12.49
C THR A 334 3.61 19.28 -14.01
N PRO A 335 4.36 20.08 -14.80
CA PRO A 335 4.55 19.79 -16.21
C PRO A 335 5.29 18.48 -16.37
N TYR A 336 4.93 17.72 -17.41
CA TYR A 336 5.59 16.46 -17.74
C TYR A 336 5.62 16.22 -19.25
N LEU A 337 6.53 15.34 -19.66
CA LEU A 337 6.61 14.77 -21.00
C LEU A 337 6.45 13.27 -20.88
N SER A 338 5.54 12.69 -21.63
CA SER A 338 5.27 11.26 -21.64
C SER A 338 5.46 10.66 -23.02
N TRP A 339 5.96 9.46 -23.03
CA TRP A 339 5.99 8.56 -24.17
C TRP A 339 5.45 7.21 -23.72
N SER A 340 4.57 6.61 -24.51
CA SER A 340 4.12 5.24 -24.33
C SER A 340 3.80 4.60 -25.66
N GLU A 341 4.05 3.29 -25.76
CA GLU A 341 3.74 2.46 -26.91
C GLU A 341 3.16 1.14 -26.39
N ALA A 342 2.09 0.69 -27.02
CA ALA A 342 1.48 -0.59 -26.73
C ALA A 342 1.03 -1.26 -28.02
N SER A 343 1.24 -2.57 -28.10
CA SER A 343 0.76 -3.44 -29.17
C SER A 343 0.21 -4.73 -28.60
N SER A 344 -0.73 -5.34 -29.29
CA SER A 344 -1.34 -6.59 -28.85
C SER A 344 -1.62 -7.50 -30.03
N GLU A 345 -1.28 -8.80 -29.89
CA GLU A 345 -1.60 -9.79 -30.91
C GLU A 345 -2.04 -11.13 -30.32
N LEU A 346 -2.93 -11.82 -31.04
CA LEU A 346 -3.40 -13.16 -30.66
C LEU A 346 -2.23 -14.14 -30.69
N ALA A 347 -2.00 -14.83 -29.58
CA ALA A 347 -0.86 -15.73 -29.41
C ALA A 347 -1.14 -17.19 -29.88
N SER A 348 -2.41 -17.60 -30.01
CA SER A 348 -2.82 -19.00 -30.10
C SER A 348 -3.00 -19.53 -31.52
N THR A 349 -2.87 -18.74 -32.56
CA THR A 349 -3.04 -19.20 -33.95
C THR A 349 -2.22 -18.40 -34.97
N SER A 350 -1.81 -19.07 -36.06
CA SER A 350 -1.22 -18.44 -37.24
C SER A 350 -2.25 -17.98 -38.28
N ASP A 351 -3.55 -18.34 -38.12
CA ASP A 351 -4.60 -17.96 -39.07
C ASP A 351 -4.81 -16.44 -39.08
N ALA A 352 -4.59 -15.82 -40.21
CA ALA A 352 -4.66 -14.38 -40.39
C ALA A 352 -6.11 -13.83 -40.26
N THR A 353 -7.09 -14.61 -40.72
CA THR A 353 -8.51 -14.22 -40.68
C THR A 353 -9.00 -14.18 -39.26
N LEU A 354 -8.71 -15.24 -38.52
CA LEU A 354 -9.10 -15.37 -37.12
C LEU A 354 -8.38 -14.33 -36.23
N ARG A 355 -7.08 -14.09 -36.47
CA ARG A 355 -6.34 -13.00 -35.78
C ARG A 355 -6.97 -11.64 -36.04
N SER A 356 -7.37 -11.34 -37.30
CA SER A 356 -7.97 -10.06 -37.63
C SER A 356 -9.35 -9.87 -37.01
N ALA A 357 -10.17 -10.92 -36.93
CA ALA A 357 -11.46 -10.89 -36.25
C ALA A 357 -11.31 -10.70 -34.75
N PHE A 358 -10.43 -11.47 -34.10
CA PHE A 358 -10.11 -11.35 -32.69
C PHE A 358 -9.63 -9.94 -32.33
N ARG A 359 -8.70 -9.38 -33.15
CA ARG A 359 -8.18 -8.02 -32.98
C ARG A 359 -9.29 -6.99 -33.01
N ARG A 360 -10.17 -7.03 -34.02
CA ARG A 360 -11.27 -6.08 -34.13
C ARG A 360 -12.24 -6.12 -32.96
N GLN A 361 -12.47 -7.31 -32.40
CA GLN A 361 -13.51 -7.49 -31.39
C GLN A 361 -12.99 -7.40 -29.95
N LEU A 362 -11.79 -7.88 -29.65
CA LEU A 362 -11.33 -8.08 -28.28
C LEU A 362 -10.06 -7.31 -27.92
N LEU A 363 -9.17 -7.01 -28.87
CA LEU A 363 -7.92 -6.33 -28.54
C LEU A 363 -8.07 -4.80 -28.56
N PRO A 364 -7.36 -4.09 -27.68
CA PRO A 364 -7.17 -2.65 -27.84
C PRO A 364 -6.37 -2.35 -29.11
N ASP A 365 -6.55 -1.17 -29.66
CA ASP A 365 -5.74 -0.71 -30.80
C ASP A 365 -4.27 -0.54 -30.40
N ASP A 366 -3.35 -0.86 -31.34
CA ASP A 366 -1.95 -0.52 -31.16
C ASP A 366 -1.80 1.00 -31.18
N GLU A 367 -1.16 1.54 -30.16
CA GLU A 367 -1.09 2.99 -30.02
C GLU A 367 0.28 3.40 -29.47
N ARG A 368 0.86 4.41 -30.13
CA ARG A 368 1.98 5.18 -29.58
C ARG A 368 1.48 6.57 -29.22
N ARG A 369 1.69 6.97 -27.96
CA ARG A 369 1.35 8.28 -27.43
C ARG A 369 2.62 9.03 -27.06
N VAL A 370 2.76 10.24 -27.54
CA VAL A 370 3.92 11.10 -27.23
C VAL A 370 3.43 12.52 -27.09
N GLY A 371 3.76 13.13 -25.95
CA GLY A 371 3.41 14.52 -25.79
C GLY A 371 3.53 15.07 -24.38
N PRO A 372 3.31 16.39 -24.24
CA PRO A 372 3.32 17.08 -22.97
C PRO A 372 2.03 16.84 -22.20
N GLY A 373 2.15 16.99 -20.88
CA GLY A 373 1.01 17.09 -19.99
C GLY A 373 1.30 18.02 -18.82
N PHE A 374 0.26 18.32 -18.10
CA PHE A 374 0.32 19.19 -16.94
C PHE A 374 -0.65 18.72 -15.87
N ARG A 375 -0.13 18.55 -14.65
CA ARG A 375 -0.92 18.23 -13.47
C ARG A 375 -0.84 19.37 -12.47
N TRP A 376 -2.00 19.77 -11.97
CA TRP A 376 -2.11 20.69 -10.84
C TRP A 376 -2.76 19.97 -9.67
N THR A 377 -2.13 20.06 -8.48
CA THR A 377 -2.69 19.51 -7.26
C THR A 377 -2.73 20.59 -6.19
N LEU A 378 -3.88 20.75 -5.55
CA LEU A 378 -4.10 21.64 -4.41
C LEU A 378 -4.54 20.79 -3.22
N PHE A 379 -3.93 21.03 -2.06
CA PHE A 379 -4.36 20.38 -0.82
C PHE A 379 -4.04 21.24 0.40
N GLU A 380 -4.81 21.01 1.47
CA GLU A 380 -4.50 21.55 2.78
C GLU A 380 -3.43 20.67 3.46
N ALA A 381 -2.31 21.27 3.87
CA ALA A 381 -1.21 20.56 4.55
C ALA A 381 -1.47 20.48 6.06
N ARG A 382 -2.66 20.00 6.45
CA ARG A 382 -3.04 19.74 7.83
C ARG A 382 -3.07 18.24 8.05
N TYR A 383 -2.43 17.80 9.13
CA TYR A 383 -2.31 16.37 9.46
C TYR A 383 -2.80 16.14 10.88
N ARG A 384 -3.28 14.94 11.13
CA ARG A 384 -3.64 14.43 12.46
C ARG A 384 -3.21 12.98 12.60
N SER A 385 -3.12 12.52 13.82
CA SER A 385 -2.80 11.14 14.17
C SER A 385 -4.07 10.37 14.49
N LEU A 386 -4.20 9.15 13.99
CA LEU A 386 -5.27 8.21 14.30
C LEU A 386 -4.65 6.89 14.76
N GLN A 387 -5.06 6.38 15.91
CA GLN A 387 -4.55 5.14 16.46
C GLN A 387 -5.42 3.94 16.07
N ASP A 388 -4.80 2.76 15.95
CA ASP A 388 -5.49 1.49 15.67
C ASP A 388 -6.41 1.53 14.43
N TYR A 389 -6.01 2.28 13.41
CA TYR A 389 -6.80 2.40 12.18
C TYR A 389 -6.53 1.23 11.23
N ARG A 390 -5.29 1.11 10.73
CA ARG A 390 -4.85 -0.01 9.88
C ARG A 390 -3.89 -0.92 10.62
N LEU A 391 -3.02 -0.35 11.46
CA LEU A 391 -2.02 -1.09 12.24
C LEU A 391 -2.34 -1.00 13.72
N PHE A 392 -2.22 -2.10 14.44
CA PHE A 392 -2.58 -2.20 15.85
C PHE A 392 -1.49 -1.65 16.77
N GLY A 393 -1.85 -0.69 17.63
CA GLY A 393 -0.97 -0.10 18.64
C GLY A 393 0.01 0.96 18.11
N LEU A 394 -0.12 1.35 16.85
CA LEU A 394 0.65 2.42 16.23
C LEU A 394 -0.23 3.60 15.87
N SER A 395 0.38 4.77 15.77
CA SER A 395 -0.23 5.99 15.27
C SER A 395 -0.05 6.09 13.76
N GLU A 396 -1.11 6.42 13.06
CA GLU A 396 -1.08 6.65 11.62
C GLU A 396 -1.40 8.12 11.32
N GLU A 397 -0.50 8.78 10.58
CA GLU A 397 -0.69 10.16 10.17
C GLU A 397 -1.64 10.24 8.98
N LEU A 398 -2.72 10.97 9.15
CA LEU A 398 -3.72 11.22 8.11
C LEU A 398 -3.76 12.69 7.76
N ARG A 399 -3.80 13.00 6.48
CA ARG A 399 -4.02 14.37 6.04
C ARG A 399 -5.51 14.69 6.06
N ASP A 400 -5.90 15.74 6.76
CA ASP A 400 -7.24 16.29 6.77
C ASP A 400 -7.43 17.35 5.67
N GLY A 401 -8.69 17.66 5.40
CA GLY A 401 -9.08 18.69 4.44
C GLY A 401 -9.20 18.21 2.99
N PRO A 402 -9.47 19.13 2.07
CA PRO A 402 -9.68 18.83 0.67
C PRO A 402 -8.37 18.60 -0.09
N THR A 403 -8.48 17.84 -1.16
CA THR A 403 -7.47 17.70 -2.22
C THR A 403 -8.18 17.77 -3.56
N VAL A 404 -7.65 18.59 -4.44
CA VAL A 404 -8.08 18.68 -5.85
C VAL A 404 -6.87 18.36 -6.73
N THR A 405 -7.06 17.48 -7.70
CA THR A 405 -6.08 17.21 -8.75
C THR A 405 -6.73 17.37 -10.10
N LEU A 406 -6.11 18.16 -10.97
CA LEU A 406 -6.48 18.29 -12.37
C LEU A 406 -5.29 17.83 -13.21
N ASP A 407 -5.53 17.04 -14.22
CA ASP A 407 -4.52 16.55 -15.15
C ASP A 407 -5.01 16.71 -16.59
N ALA A 408 -4.11 17.18 -17.46
CA ALA A 408 -4.37 17.31 -18.88
C ALA A 408 -3.14 16.85 -19.65
N SER A 409 -3.31 16.01 -20.66
CA SER A 409 -2.25 15.57 -21.56
C SER A 409 -2.67 15.64 -23.02
N LEU A 410 -1.68 15.84 -23.86
CA LEU A 410 -1.82 15.90 -25.32
C LEU A 410 -0.87 14.88 -25.94
N SER A 411 -1.34 14.17 -26.94
CA SER A 411 -0.49 13.33 -27.78
C SER A 411 -0.62 13.82 -29.22
N ASN A 412 0.54 13.94 -29.90
CA ASN A 412 0.56 14.58 -31.22
C ASN A 412 1.45 13.81 -32.22
N PRO A 413 0.95 13.53 -33.44
CA PRO A 413 1.75 12.89 -34.50
C PRO A 413 3.03 13.63 -34.86
N LEU A 414 3.10 14.95 -34.69
CA LEU A 414 4.34 15.72 -34.92
C LEU A 414 5.46 15.34 -33.94
N LEU A 415 5.10 14.75 -32.80
CA LEU A 415 6.05 14.22 -31.81
C LEU A 415 6.29 12.71 -31.95
N GLY A 416 5.67 12.07 -32.93
CA GLY A 416 5.80 10.64 -33.23
C GLY A 416 4.66 9.77 -32.69
N ALA A 417 3.57 10.36 -32.22
CA ALA A 417 2.35 9.61 -31.83
C ALA A 417 1.65 9.01 -33.06
N THR A 418 0.93 7.90 -32.88
CA THR A 418 0.13 7.29 -33.96
C THR A 418 -1.06 8.17 -34.36
N ARG A 419 -1.63 8.92 -33.42
CA ARG A 419 -2.74 9.85 -33.63
C ARG A 419 -2.74 10.99 -32.62
N ALA A 420 -3.50 12.03 -32.89
CA ALA A 420 -3.74 13.10 -31.95
C ALA A 420 -4.76 12.64 -30.89
N THR A 421 -4.40 12.75 -29.61
CA THR A 421 -5.31 12.49 -28.49
C THR A 421 -5.18 13.54 -27.40
N GLN A 422 -6.24 13.72 -26.63
CA GLN A 422 -6.26 14.56 -25.44
C GLN A 422 -6.89 13.77 -24.32
N ASP A 423 -6.27 13.78 -23.16
CA ASP A 423 -6.82 13.19 -21.95
C ASP A 423 -6.97 14.27 -20.89
N LEU A 424 -8.13 14.33 -20.26
CA LEU A 424 -8.45 15.24 -19.16
C LEU A 424 -8.92 14.41 -17.97
N SER A 425 -8.42 14.69 -16.76
CA SER A 425 -8.96 14.10 -15.55
C SER A 425 -9.07 15.10 -14.42
N ALA A 426 -10.03 14.86 -13.53
CA ALA A 426 -10.23 15.63 -12.33
C ALA A 426 -10.54 14.69 -11.16
N ASP A 427 -9.86 14.88 -10.03
CA ASP A 427 -10.07 14.15 -8.80
C ASP A 427 -10.25 15.12 -7.63
N LEU A 428 -11.28 14.89 -6.84
CA LEU A 428 -11.57 15.61 -5.60
C LEU A 428 -11.63 14.61 -4.46
N SER A 429 -10.99 14.90 -3.35
CA SER A 429 -11.15 14.13 -2.11
C SER A 429 -11.18 15.05 -0.90
N TRP A 430 -11.87 14.64 0.15
CA TRP A 430 -11.96 15.35 1.40
C TRP A 430 -11.91 14.35 2.57
N ASN A 431 -11.00 14.60 3.50
CA ASN A 431 -10.88 13.83 4.73
C ASN A 431 -11.24 14.71 5.91
N ALA A 432 -12.00 14.18 6.85
CA ALA A 432 -12.44 14.86 8.06
C ALA A 432 -12.52 13.89 9.24
N ALA A 433 -12.56 14.45 10.44
CA ALA A 433 -12.81 13.73 11.69
C ALA A 433 -13.89 14.48 12.49
N PRO A 434 -15.15 14.40 12.10
CA PRO A 434 -16.23 15.15 12.75
C PRO A 434 -16.41 14.82 14.22
N LEU A 435 -16.00 13.63 14.67
CA LEU A 435 -16.08 13.19 16.06
C LEU A 435 -14.72 13.15 16.77
N GLY A 436 -13.63 13.56 16.08
CA GLY A 436 -12.25 13.62 16.60
C GLY A 436 -11.47 12.32 16.43
N ASP A 437 -11.95 11.21 16.97
CA ASP A 437 -11.32 9.87 16.84
C ASP A 437 -12.05 9.02 15.79
N ASP A 438 -12.29 9.59 14.62
CA ASP A 438 -12.98 8.96 13.49
C ASP A 438 -12.33 9.34 12.16
N LEU A 439 -12.80 8.76 11.09
CA LEU A 439 -12.44 9.13 9.73
C LEU A 439 -13.67 9.16 8.85
N LEU A 440 -13.88 10.28 8.18
CA LEU A 440 -14.77 10.39 7.03
C LEU A 440 -13.94 10.82 5.82
N ARG A 441 -13.91 9.99 4.79
CA ARG A 441 -13.31 10.33 3.50
C ARG A 441 -14.37 10.27 2.41
N LEU A 442 -14.50 11.35 1.67
CA LEU A 442 -15.27 11.42 0.43
C LEU A 442 -14.30 11.64 -0.73
N ALA A 443 -14.47 10.92 -1.81
CA ALA A 443 -13.70 11.12 -3.02
C ALA A 443 -14.58 10.94 -4.25
N ALA A 444 -14.33 11.72 -5.29
CA ALA A 444 -14.96 11.61 -6.58
C ALA A 444 -13.99 12.06 -7.66
N GLY A 445 -14.13 11.50 -8.84
CA GLY A 445 -13.30 11.90 -9.97
C GLY A 445 -13.83 11.36 -11.29
N GLY A 446 -13.12 11.72 -12.34
CA GLY A 446 -13.43 11.24 -13.67
C GLY A 446 -12.36 11.59 -14.68
N ALA A 447 -12.39 10.91 -15.80
CA ALA A 447 -11.53 11.19 -16.92
C ALA A 447 -12.27 11.13 -18.25
N LEU A 448 -11.82 11.94 -19.20
CA LEU A 448 -12.30 12.03 -20.56
C LEU A 448 -11.12 11.85 -21.52
N GLY A 449 -11.24 10.96 -22.47
CA GLY A 449 -10.27 10.76 -23.54
C GLY A 449 -10.89 11.14 -24.90
N PHE A 450 -10.19 11.98 -25.63
CA PHE A 450 -10.59 12.47 -26.95
C PHE A 450 -9.58 12.03 -28.00
N GLY A 451 -10.08 11.63 -29.16
CA GLY A 451 -9.34 11.43 -30.40
C GLY A 451 -10.08 12.15 -31.54
N ASP A 452 -10.68 11.42 -32.47
CA ASP A 452 -11.57 12.00 -33.49
C ASP A 452 -12.93 12.46 -32.91
N GLY A 453 -13.14 12.23 -31.63
CA GLY A 453 -14.29 12.59 -30.82
C GLY A 453 -14.05 12.15 -29.38
N LEU A 454 -15.08 12.12 -28.55
CA LEU A 454 -15.02 11.55 -27.22
C LEU A 454 -14.98 10.01 -27.34
N GLU A 455 -13.94 9.39 -26.83
CA GLU A 455 -13.67 7.95 -27.01
C GLU A 455 -13.68 7.13 -25.72
N ASN A 456 -13.29 7.75 -24.62
CA ASN A 456 -13.24 7.09 -23.32
C ASN A 456 -13.80 8.02 -22.26
N THR A 457 -14.66 7.48 -21.41
CA THR A 457 -15.14 8.19 -20.22
C THR A 457 -15.06 7.28 -19.02
N VAL A 458 -14.73 7.83 -17.88
CA VAL A 458 -14.85 7.16 -16.60
C VAL A 458 -15.27 8.17 -15.53
N GLY A 459 -16.19 7.77 -14.68
CA GLY A 459 -16.58 8.49 -13.48
C GLY A 459 -16.52 7.57 -12.28
N TRP A 460 -16.12 8.07 -11.13
CA TRP A 460 -16.06 7.28 -9.91
C TRP A 460 -16.33 8.10 -8.66
N THR A 461 -16.85 7.44 -7.62
CA THR A 461 -16.99 8.00 -6.28
C THR A 461 -16.59 6.98 -5.23
N GLU A 462 -16.07 7.44 -4.10
CA GLU A 462 -15.77 6.60 -2.96
C GLU A 462 -16.11 7.31 -1.65
N LEU A 463 -16.79 6.58 -0.76
CA LEU A 463 -17.00 6.93 0.64
C LEU A 463 -16.21 5.93 1.51
N ARG A 464 -15.45 6.44 2.47
CA ARG A 464 -14.93 5.64 3.59
C ARG A 464 -15.29 6.31 4.90
N ALA A 465 -15.77 5.52 5.84
CA ALA A 465 -16.05 6.00 7.19
C ALA A 465 -15.53 4.99 8.22
N VAL A 466 -14.93 5.51 9.28
CA VAL A 466 -14.47 4.74 10.44
C VAL A 466 -15.01 5.43 11.68
N THR A 467 -15.74 4.72 12.52
CA THR A 467 -16.31 5.30 13.73
C THR A 467 -15.23 5.45 14.81
N PRO A 468 -15.46 6.31 15.81
CA PRO A 468 -14.71 6.24 17.06
C PRO A 468 -14.75 4.84 17.67
N ALA A 469 -13.79 4.53 18.52
CA ALA A 469 -13.77 3.27 19.25
C ALA A 469 -15.00 3.15 20.15
N ALA A 470 -15.87 2.18 19.89
CA ALA A 470 -17.08 1.89 20.65
C ALA A 470 -17.37 0.38 20.59
N LEU A 471 -18.07 -0.18 21.60
CA LEU A 471 -18.42 -1.61 21.65
C LEU A 471 -17.20 -2.53 21.45
N ALA A 472 -16.08 -2.18 22.09
CA ALA A 472 -14.79 -2.88 21.98
C ALA A 472 -14.26 -3.01 20.55
N GLY A 473 -14.63 -2.09 19.67
CA GLY A 473 -14.22 -2.11 18.25
C GLY A 473 -14.54 -0.81 17.52
N ARG A 474 -14.33 -0.83 16.20
CA ARG A 474 -14.68 0.25 15.27
C ARG A 474 -15.49 -0.33 14.11
N LEU A 475 -16.46 0.43 13.63
CA LEU A 475 -17.12 0.14 12.36
C LEU A 475 -16.35 0.81 11.23
N HIS A 476 -16.09 0.06 10.18
CA HIS A 476 -15.47 0.51 8.93
C HIS A 476 -16.49 0.33 7.81
N LEU A 477 -16.80 1.40 7.12
CA LEU A 477 -17.64 1.41 5.92
C LEU A 477 -16.82 1.86 4.74
N ARG A 478 -16.91 1.13 3.63
CA ARG A 478 -16.49 1.59 2.32
C ARG A 478 -17.62 1.41 1.34
N ALA A 479 -17.95 2.44 0.57
CA ALA A 479 -18.83 2.35 -0.57
C ALA A 479 -18.17 3.03 -1.77
N GLY A 480 -18.36 2.47 -2.95
CA GLY A 480 -17.75 3.02 -4.16
C GLY A 480 -18.57 2.69 -5.40
N TRP A 481 -18.58 3.62 -6.31
CA TRP A 481 -19.15 3.48 -7.64
C TRP A 481 -18.13 3.87 -8.68
N ILE A 482 -18.06 3.11 -9.76
CA ILE A 482 -17.30 3.42 -10.97
C ILE A 482 -18.13 3.07 -12.18
N GLU A 483 -18.05 3.89 -13.19
CA GLU A 483 -18.75 3.71 -14.45
C GLU A 483 -17.86 4.13 -15.62
N ARG A 484 -17.80 3.28 -16.63
CA ARG A 484 -17.11 3.54 -17.89
C ARG A 484 -18.10 3.68 -19.01
N GLY A 485 -17.87 4.62 -19.88
CA GLY A 485 -18.60 4.79 -21.12
C GLY A 485 -17.65 5.03 -22.28
N LEU A 486 -18.12 4.81 -23.51
CA LEU A 486 -17.30 4.95 -24.72
C LEU A 486 -15.93 4.29 -24.55
N ASN A 487 -15.89 3.05 -24.08
CA ASN A 487 -14.71 2.33 -23.59
C ASN A 487 -13.85 1.78 -24.75
N ARG A 488 -13.31 2.66 -25.59
CA ARG A 488 -12.42 2.26 -26.70
C ARG A 488 -11.15 1.55 -26.20
N ALA A 489 -10.64 1.97 -25.05
CA ALA A 489 -9.48 1.35 -24.41
C ALA A 489 -9.77 -0.05 -23.84
N ARG A 490 -11.02 -0.52 -23.85
CA ARG A 490 -11.47 -1.83 -23.37
C ARG A 490 -10.98 -2.15 -21.96
N ARG A 491 -11.11 -1.17 -21.07
CA ARG A 491 -10.78 -1.31 -19.66
C ARG A 491 -12.01 -1.77 -18.89
N TYR A 492 -11.82 -2.70 -17.97
CA TYR A 492 -12.86 -3.29 -17.16
C TYR A 492 -12.44 -3.32 -15.70
N GLU A 493 -13.45 -3.27 -14.83
CA GLU A 493 -13.27 -3.57 -13.42
C GLU A 493 -13.49 -5.07 -13.22
N THR A 494 -12.76 -5.65 -12.25
CA THR A 494 -12.96 -7.04 -11.84
C THR A 494 -13.46 -7.07 -10.41
N LEU A 495 -14.30 -8.04 -10.08
CA LEU A 495 -14.91 -8.22 -8.77
C LEU A 495 -14.68 -9.65 -8.27
N GLY A 496 -14.42 -9.78 -6.99
CA GLY A 496 -14.21 -11.06 -6.30
C GLY A 496 -12.94 -11.07 -5.46
N GLY A 497 -12.88 -11.93 -4.45
CA GLY A 497 -11.73 -12.17 -3.61
C GLY A 497 -11.16 -10.93 -2.94
N ASP A 498 -9.92 -10.62 -3.26
CA ASP A 498 -9.12 -9.51 -2.75
C ASP A 498 -9.63 -8.12 -3.16
N GLN A 499 -10.56 -8.06 -4.11
CA GLN A 499 -11.17 -6.82 -4.58
C GLN A 499 -12.45 -6.46 -3.81
N ALA A 500 -12.40 -6.65 -2.49
CA ALA A 500 -13.42 -6.27 -1.54
C ALA A 500 -14.78 -6.98 -1.73
N MET A 501 -14.77 -8.24 -2.20
CA MET A 501 -15.94 -9.11 -2.28
C MET A 501 -15.57 -10.52 -1.83
N ARG A 502 -15.51 -10.72 -0.52
CA ARG A 502 -15.15 -12.01 0.10
C ARG A 502 -16.29 -13.02 -0.05
N GLY A 503 -15.96 -14.31 -0.15
CA GLY A 503 -16.91 -15.37 -0.47
C GLY A 503 -17.03 -15.64 -1.98
N PHE A 504 -16.27 -14.93 -2.82
CA PHE A 504 -16.19 -15.13 -4.26
C PHE A 504 -14.75 -15.26 -4.70
N ALA A 505 -14.50 -16.02 -5.75
CA ALA A 505 -13.17 -16.19 -6.33
C ALA A 505 -12.61 -14.85 -6.86
N PRO A 506 -11.31 -14.65 -6.87
CA PRO A 506 -10.69 -13.49 -7.49
C PRO A 506 -11.10 -13.33 -8.96
N SER A 507 -11.49 -12.12 -9.34
CA SER A 507 -11.95 -11.81 -10.71
C SER A 507 -13.13 -12.64 -11.19
N ALA A 508 -14.05 -13.00 -10.29
CA ALA A 508 -15.24 -13.78 -10.60
C ALA A 508 -16.17 -13.08 -11.61
N LEU A 509 -16.21 -11.75 -11.60
CA LEU A 509 -16.93 -10.93 -12.57
C LEU A 509 -16.03 -9.88 -13.20
N ARG A 510 -16.36 -9.52 -14.43
CA ARG A 510 -15.79 -8.43 -15.21
C ARG A 510 -16.89 -7.45 -15.56
N ALA A 511 -16.69 -6.14 -15.34
CA ALA A 511 -17.73 -5.13 -15.50
C ALA A 511 -17.18 -3.80 -16.02
N GLU A 512 -17.98 -3.06 -16.74
CA GLU A 512 -17.73 -1.65 -17.09
C GLU A 512 -18.25 -0.69 -16.02
N GLY A 513 -19.32 -1.07 -15.33
CA GLY A 513 -19.88 -0.37 -14.18
C GLY A 513 -19.88 -1.26 -12.94
N LEU A 514 -19.53 -0.69 -11.81
CA LEU A 514 -19.46 -1.39 -10.52
C LEU A 514 -19.92 -0.47 -9.38
N LEU A 515 -20.91 -0.93 -8.63
CA LEU A 515 -21.26 -0.37 -7.32
C LEU A 515 -20.87 -1.41 -6.25
N ARG A 516 -20.16 -1.00 -5.21
CA ARG A 516 -19.76 -1.88 -4.11
C ARG A 516 -19.93 -1.21 -2.76
N ALA A 517 -20.21 -2.01 -1.74
CA ALA A 517 -20.27 -1.58 -0.35
C ALA A 517 -19.72 -2.67 0.57
N ASN A 518 -18.88 -2.28 1.51
CA ASN A 518 -18.28 -3.18 2.50
C ASN A 518 -18.50 -2.57 3.88
N LEU A 519 -19.03 -3.34 4.80
CA LEU A 519 -19.19 -2.98 6.20
C LEU A 519 -18.43 -3.99 7.05
N GLU A 520 -17.53 -3.50 7.89
CA GLU A 520 -16.79 -4.33 8.86
C GLU A 520 -16.90 -3.76 10.26
N TRP A 521 -17.15 -4.62 11.22
CA TRP A 521 -16.81 -4.36 12.62
C TRP A 521 -15.45 -5.00 12.91
N ARG A 522 -14.50 -4.21 13.39
CA ARG A 522 -13.15 -4.65 13.79
C ARG A 522 -13.00 -4.45 15.29
N SER A 523 -12.67 -5.53 16.02
CA SER A 523 -12.39 -5.40 17.44
C SER A 523 -11.16 -4.54 17.71
N LEU A 524 -11.10 -3.89 18.87
CA LEU A 524 -9.83 -3.34 19.37
C LEU A 524 -8.80 -4.46 19.54
N PRO A 525 -7.50 -4.16 19.35
CA PRO A 525 -6.47 -5.18 19.42
C PRO A 525 -6.26 -5.67 20.85
N LEU A 526 -6.15 -6.98 21.00
CA LEU A 526 -5.73 -7.63 22.22
C LEU A 526 -4.26 -8.02 22.11
N ARG A 527 -3.48 -7.83 23.17
CA ARG A 527 -2.10 -8.30 23.21
C ARG A 527 -2.10 -9.82 23.48
N PHE A 528 -1.44 -10.54 22.60
CA PHE A 528 -1.24 -11.98 22.71
C PHE A 528 0.24 -12.29 22.44
N PHE A 529 1.01 -12.51 23.48
CA PHE A 529 2.48 -12.58 23.43
C PHE A 529 3.07 -11.33 22.75
N VAL A 530 3.83 -11.53 21.67
CA VAL A 530 4.44 -10.46 20.85
C VAL A 530 3.49 -9.91 19.78
N ALA A 531 2.36 -10.56 19.56
CA ALA A 531 1.37 -10.17 18.55
C ALA A 531 0.24 -9.33 19.17
N ARG A 532 -0.38 -8.53 18.32
CA ARG A 532 -1.68 -7.91 18.56
C ARG A 532 -2.70 -8.58 17.65
N VAL A 533 -3.79 -9.04 18.23
CA VAL A 533 -4.80 -9.83 17.52
C VAL A 533 -6.16 -9.18 17.61
N GLY A 534 -6.99 -9.36 16.59
CA GLY A 534 -8.36 -8.83 16.55
C GLY A 534 -9.28 -9.71 15.72
N ALA A 535 -10.57 -9.59 16.00
CA ALA A 535 -11.65 -10.23 15.25
C ALA A 535 -12.33 -9.26 14.31
N VAL A 536 -12.91 -9.77 13.24
CA VAL A 536 -13.67 -9.02 12.24
C VAL A 536 -14.98 -9.73 11.95
N LEU A 537 -16.06 -8.98 11.84
CA LEU A 537 -17.33 -9.40 11.25
C LEU A 537 -17.59 -8.49 10.03
N PHE A 538 -18.04 -9.06 8.94
CA PHE A 538 -18.23 -8.28 7.71
C PHE A 538 -19.47 -8.66 6.91
N VAL A 539 -19.92 -7.69 6.11
CA VAL A 539 -20.89 -7.85 5.02
C VAL A 539 -20.36 -7.09 3.81
N ASP A 540 -20.26 -7.78 2.68
CA ASP A 540 -19.83 -7.23 1.40
C ASP A 540 -20.97 -7.35 0.38
N ALA A 541 -21.26 -6.27 -0.34
CA ALA A 541 -22.28 -6.21 -1.39
C ALA A 541 -21.71 -5.54 -2.64
N ALA A 542 -22.09 -6.02 -3.80
CA ALA A 542 -21.75 -5.39 -5.07
C ALA A 542 -22.81 -5.62 -6.12
N THR A 543 -22.96 -4.65 -7.03
CA THR A 543 -23.72 -4.80 -8.27
C THR A 543 -22.79 -4.46 -9.42
N ALA A 544 -22.64 -5.39 -10.34
CA ALA A 544 -21.80 -5.27 -11.52
C ALA A 544 -22.68 -5.16 -12.77
N ARG A 545 -22.35 -4.18 -13.64
CA ARG A 545 -22.97 -4.03 -14.96
C ARG A 545 -21.96 -4.44 -16.04
N GLY A 546 -22.23 -5.55 -16.72
CA GLY A 546 -21.36 -6.13 -17.74
C GLY A 546 -21.78 -5.79 -19.17
N GLU A 547 -21.02 -6.32 -20.15
CA GLU A 547 -21.30 -6.18 -21.60
C GLU A 547 -22.69 -6.72 -22.00
N ALA A 548 -23.24 -7.68 -21.25
CA ALA A 548 -24.55 -8.30 -21.53
C ALA A 548 -25.76 -7.54 -20.95
N ASN A 549 -25.56 -6.33 -20.37
CA ASN A 549 -26.63 -5.56 -19.69
C ASN A 549 -27.38 -6.34 -18.59
N THR A 550 -26.77 -7.33 -18.00
CA THR A 550 -27.30 -8.02 -16.83
C THR A 550 -26.71 -7.38 -15.58
N ASP A 551 -27.58 -6.84 -14.73
CA ASP A 551 -27.18 -6.31 -13.42
C ASP A 551 -27.05 -7.50 -12.44
N ASP A 552 -25.83 -7.98 -12.26
CA ASP A 552 -25.55 -9.03 -11.31
C ASP A 552 -25.29 -8.45 -9.91
N THR A 553 -26.12 -8.84 -8.97
CA THR A 553 -25.98 -8.44 -7.57
C THR A 553 -25.42 -9.60 -6.75
N LEU A 554 -24.32 -9.31 -6.05
CA LEU A 554 -23.64 -10.22 -5.17
C LEU A 554 -23.74 -9.73 -3.73
N LEU A 555 -23.89 -10.67 -2.80
CA LEU A 555 -23.88 -10.39 -1.36
C LEU A 555 -23.13 -11.52 -0.65
N SER A 556 -22.28 -11.16 0.29
CA SER A 556 -21.65 -12.11 1.20
C SER A 556 -21.56 -11.55 2.61
N ALA A 557 -21.45 -12.44 3.58
CA ALA A 557 -21.18 -12.09 4.97
C ALA A 557 -20.15 -13.08 5.54
N GLY A 558 -19.48 -12.69 6.61
CA GLY A 558 -18.47 -13.56 7.17
C GLY A 558 -17.80 -13.04 8.42
N LEU A 559 -16.79 -13.79 8.82
CA LEU A 559 -15.97 -13.49 9.98
C LEU A 559 -14.49 -13.60 9.63
N GLY A 560 -13.66 -12.90 10.36
CA GLY A 560 -12.23 -12.88 10.11
C GLY A 560 -11.39 -12.68 11.36
N PHE A 561 -10.12 -12.96 11.20
CA PHE A 561 -9.08 -12.78 12.20
C PHE A 561 -7.99 -11.87 11.66
N ARG A 562 -7.45 -11.03 12.52
CA ARG A 562 -6.34 -10.12 12.22
C ARG A 562 -5.22 -10.36 13.21
N SER A 563 -3.99 -10.39 12.71
CA SER A 563 -2.79 -10.51 13.55
C SER A 563 -1.71 -9.54 13.06
N PHE A 564 -1.11 -8.85 14.00
CA PHE A 564 -0.03 -7.89 13.77
C PHE A 564 1.11 -8.13 14.75
N VAL A 565 2.32 -8.24 14.23
CA VAL A 565 3.55 -8.35 15.03
C VAL A 565 4.39 -7.10 14.78
N PRO A 566 4.38 -6.11 15.68
CA PRO A 566 4.96 -4.77 15.45
C PRO A 566 6.42 -4.77 15.02
N HIS A 567 7.22 -5.74 15.47
CA HIS A 567 8.67 -5.81 15.22
C HIS A 567 9.03 -6.64 14.00
N ALA A 568 8.12 -7.49 13.54
CA ALA A 568 8.37 -8.40 12.43
C ALA A 568 7.62 -8.05 11.15
N ALA A 569 6.58 -7.22 11.24
CA ALA A 569 5.73 -6.92 10.09
C ALA A 569 5.31 -5.44 10.08
N SER A 570 5.24 -4.85 8.90
CA SER A 570 4.63 -3.54 8.62
C SER A 570 3.19 -3.66 8.13
N PHE A 571 2.59 -4.83 8.27
CA PHE A 571 1.28 -5.17 7.72
C PHE A 571 0.55 -6.13 8.65
N ILE A 572 -0.77 -6.18 8.52
CA ILE A 572 -1.64 -7.10 9.26
C ILE A 572 -1.84 -8.38 8.45
N TRP A 573 -1.75 -9.53 9.12
CA TRP A 573 -2.23 -10.80 8.59
C TRP A 573 -3.74 -10.87 8.75
N SER A 574 -4.43 -11.17 7.66
CA SER A 574 -5.89 -11.31 7.59
C SER A 574 -6.27 -12.72 7.15
N VAL A 575 -7.17 -13.33 7.88
CA VAL A 575 -7.80 -14.60 7.52
C VAL A 575 -9.30 -14.38 7.60
N ASP A 576 -9.99 -14.45 6.48
CA ASP A 576 -11.43 -14.20 6.38
C ASP A 576 -12.15 -15.44 5.84
N LEU A 577 -13.25 -15.82 6.44
CA LEU A 577 -14.18 -16.83 5.95
C LEU A 577 -15.46 -16.14 5.48
N GLY A 578 -15.68 -16.12 4.18
CA GLY A 578 -16.82 -15.49 3.54
C GLY A 578 -17.85 -16.52 3.07
N PHE A 579 -19.12 -16.21 3.30
CA PHE A 579 -20.26 -17.03 2.89
C PHE A 579 -21.04 -16.24 1.83
N PRO A 580 -21.10 -16.70 0.57
CA PRO A 580 -21.90 -16.08 -0.48
C PRO A 580 -23.39 -16.27 -0.19
N LEU A 581 -24.15 -15.17 -0.17
CA LEU A 581 -25.58 -15.16 0.12
C LEU A 581 -26.44 -14.88 -1.12
N LEU A 582 -25.95 -14.01 -2.02
CA LEU A 582 -26.50 -13.80 -3.36
C LEU A 582 -25.36 -13.99 -4.35
N THR A 583 -25.50 -14.86 -5.32
CA THR A 583 -24.38 -15.39 -6.09
C THR A 583 -24.44 -15.13 -7.59
N ALA A 584 -25.59 -14.67 -8.11
CA ALA A 584 -25.80 -14.55 -9.57
C ALA A 584 -25.40 -15.81 -10.37
N GLY A 585 -25.40 -16.96 -9.71
CA GLY A 585 -25.04 -18.25 -10.35
C GLY A 585 -23.52 -18.52 -10.44
N LEU A 586 -22.67 -17.64 -9.91
CA LEU A 586 -21.21 -17.79 -10.00
C LEU A 586 -20.62 -18.86 -9.08
N VAL A 587 -21.25 -19.05 -7.93
CA VAL A 587 -20.86 -20.02 -6.90
C VAL A 587 -22.11 -20.56 -6.22
N GLU A 588 -21.99 -21.68 -5.52
CA GLU A 588 -23.08 -22.24 -4.72
C GLU A 588 -23.35 -21.35 -3.50
N GLN A 589 -24.64 -21.05 -3.24
CA GLN A 589 -25.04 -20.21 -2.12
C GLN A 589 -24.68 -20.89 -0.79
N GLY A 590 -23.99 -20.14 0.08
CA GLY A 590 -23.58 -20.59 1.41
C GLY A 590 -22.29 -21.42 1.41
N ASP A 591 -21.68 -21.72 0.27
CA ASP A 591 -20.39 -22.43 0.21
C ASP A 591 -19.26 -21.53 0.72
N PRO A 592 -18.60 -21.87 1.85
CA PRO A 592 -17.65 -20.98 2.47
C PRO A 592 -16.35 -20.88 1.69
N MET A 593 -15.88 -19.66 1.48
CA MET A 593 -14.59 -19.38 0.88
C MET A 593 -13.61 -18.76 1.88
N LEU A 594 -12.43 -19.36 1.99
CA LEU A 594 -11.35 -18.89 2.83
C LEU A 594 -10.46 -17.90 2.04
N HIS A 595 -10.26 -16.72 2.62
CA HIS A 595 -9.33 -15.72 2.10
C HIS A 595 -8.21 -15.48 3.11
N VAL A 596 -6.98 -15.71 2.69
CA VAL A 596 -5.79 -15.39 3.48
C VAL A 596 -5.04 -14.28 2.78
N ARG A 597 -4.78 -13.20 3.49
CA ARG A 597 -4.14 -12.00 2.95
C ARG A 597 -3.12 -11.42 3.91
N ILE A 598 -2.28 -10.60 3.33
CA ILE A 598 -1.46 -9.64 4.05
C ILE A 598 -2.03 -8.27 3.75
N ASP A 599 -2.41 -7.53 4.81
CA ASP A 599 -3.07 -6.24 4.85
C ASP A 599 -4.58 -6.32 5.20
N GLN A 600 -5.20 -5.17 5.42
CA GLN A 600 -6.65 -5.07 5.66
C GLN A 600 -7.41 -5.30 4.35
N ALA A 601 -8.68 -5.69 4.48
CA ALA A 601 -9.53 -5.94 3.32
C ALA A 601 -9.77 -4.68 2.46
N PHE A 602 -9.72 -3.48 3.06
CA PHE A 602 -9.88 -2.18 2.40
C PHE A 602 -9.47 -1.00 3.31
#